data_9513689d51fd77f61afc92d299b848e2
#
_entry.id   9513689d51fd77f61afc92d299b848e2
#
_cell.length_a   1.000
_cell.length_b   1.000
_cell.length_c   1.000
_cell.angle_alpha   90.00
_cell.angle_beta   90.00
_cell.angle_gamma   90.00
#
_symmetry.space_group_name_H-M   'P 1'
#
loop_
_entity.id
_entity.type
_entity.pdbx_description
1 polymer ?
#
loop_
_entity_poly.entity_id
_entity_poly.type
_entity_poly.pdbx_seq_one_letter_code
_entity_poly.pdbx_strand_id
1 'polypeptide(L)'
;MSELPLIAVTDSASCPRPLPEQIERLTKLTELRPQAVILRAKALDKAAYRTLALQAQQSCEAAGIPLILHSDWQLARELGISMLHLPLALLRQISEYERAYFTWLSTSVHSVEEAIEAQALGATVLIAGHIYTTQCKAGLAPRGLGFLQAVCNAVSLPVYAIGGIGFDAAQHAKLLANGARGACVMSAYMRL
;
A
#
# COMPACT_ATOMS: atom_id res chain seq x y z
N MET A 1 9.22 -1.16 -22.62
CA MET A 1 9.25 -1.81 -21.29
C MET A 1 8.07 -1.25 -20.51
N SER A 2 7.20 -2.08 -19.95
CA SER A 2 6.08 -1.60 -19.12
C SER A 2 6.65 -0.92 -17.88
N GLU A 3 6.18 0.30 -17.58
CA GLU A 3 6.53 0.97 -16.33
C GLU A 3 6.01 0.17 -15.13
N LEU A 4 6.77 0.16 -14.03
CA LEU A 4 6.36 -0.47 -12.78
C LEU A 4 5.18 0.29 -12.20
N PRO A 5 4.02 -0.36 -11.96
CA PRO A 5 2.89 0.29 -11.30
C PRO A 5 3.23 0.79 -9.91
N LEU A 6 2.93 2.06 -9.60
CA LEU A 6 3.22 2.67 -8.31
C LEU A 6 1.94 2.96 -7.53
N ILE A 7 1.91 2.58 -6.27
CA ILE A 7 0.87 2.93 -5.30
C ILE A 7 1.44 3.94 -4.30
N ALA A 8 0.80 5.08 -4.16
CA ALA A 8 1.17 6.05 -3.13
C ALA A 8 0.68 5.58 -1.75
N VAL A 9 1.54 5.62 -0.74
CA VAL A 9 1.14 5.36 0.65
C VAL A 9 1.27 6.66 1.44
N THR A 10 0.20 7.12 2.06
CA THR A 10 0.23 8.36 2.84
C THR A 10 0.89 8.14 4.21
N ASP A 11 1.54 9.19 4.70
CA ASP A 11 2.13 9.23 6.04
C ASP A 11 2.31 10.68 6.50
N SER A 12 1.57 11.07 7.53
CA SER A 12 1.61 12.44 8.05
C SER A 12 2.98 12.84 8.60
N ALA A 13 3.74 11.89 9.15
CA ALA A 13 5.07 12.17 9.71
C ALA A 13 6.11 12.48 8.62
N SER A 14 5.91 12.00 7.40
CA SER A 14 6.83 12.22 6.27
C SER A 14 6.37 13.34 5.33
N CYS A 15 5.16 13.88 5.54
CA CYS A 15 4.54 14.88 4.68
C CYS A 15 4.77 16.28 5.23
N PRO A 16 5.30 17.24 4.45
CA PRO A 16 5.52 18.61 4.90
C PRO A 16 4.24 19.47 4.95
N ARG A 17 3.12 18.93 4.44
CA ARG A 17 1.82 19.61 4.37
C ARG A 17 0.69 18.73 4.90
N PRO A 18 -0.52 19.27 5.14
CA PRO A 18 -1.69 18.47 5.53
C PRO A 18 -1.99 17.36 4.50
N LEU A 19 -2.36 16.17 4.96
CA LEU A 19 -2.63 15.03 4.07
C LEU A 19 -3.73 15.29 3.02
N PRO A 20 -4.84 16.01 3.31
CA PRO A 20 -5.83 16.33 2.28
C PRO A 20 -5.24 17.07 1.09
N GLU A 21 -4.42 18.09 1.35
CA GLU A 21 -3.71 18.87 0.33
C GLU A 21 -2.72 18.00 -0.45
N GLN A 22 -1.97 17.13 0.24
CA GLN A 22 -1.04 16.22 -0.42
C GLN A 22 -1.75 15.22 -1.33
N ILE A 23 -2.87 14.66 -0.87
CA ILE A 23 -3.67 13.73 -1.67
C ILE A 23 -4.21 14.42 -2.92
N GLU A 24 -4.77 15.61 -2.77
CA GLU A 24 -5.23 16.40 -3.92
C GLU A 24 -4.10 16.69 -4.91
N ARG A 25 -2.89 17.00 -4.42
CA ARG A 25 -1.71 17.18 -5.26
C ARG A 25 -1.35 15.90 -6.02
N LEU A 26 -1.33 14.75 -5.35
CA LEU A 26 -1.04 13.45 -5.96
C LEU A 26 -2.04 13.11 -7.08
N THR A 27 -3.31 13.47 -6.91
CA THR A 27 -4.35 13.19 -7.91
C THR A 27 -4.21 14.05 -9.17
N LYS A 28 -3.49 15.17 -9.10
CA LYS A 28 -3.24 16.08 -10.23
C LYS A 28 -1.94 15.78 -11.00
N LEU A 29 -1.13 14.81 -10.55
CA LEU A 29 0.10 14.43 -11.25
C LEU A 29 -0.22 13.81 -12.62
N THR A 30 0.49 14.24 -13.64
CA THR A 30 0.50 13.64 -14.97
C THR A 30 1.64 12.64 -15.11
N GLU A 31 2.85 13.06 -14.77
CA GLU A 31 3.99 12.17 -14.59
C GLU A 31 3.99 11.61 -13.15
N LEU A 32 4.50 10.41 -12.96
CA LEU A 32 4.52 9.72 -11.65
C LEU A 32 3.13 9.58 -11.02
N ARG A 33 2.06 9.61 -11.83
CA ARG A 33 0.71 9.44 -11.34
C ARG A 33 0.56 8.09 -10.64
N PRO A 34 0.12 8.04 -9.37
CA PRO A 34 -0.07 6.77 -8.69
C PRO A 34 -1.27 6.02 -9.27
N GLN A 35 -1.16 4.69 -9.36
CA GLN A 35 -2.29 3.83 -9.76
C GLN A 35 -3.38 3.73 -8.69
N ALA A 36 -3.01 3.92 -7.43
CA ALA A 36 -3.91 3.96 -6.28
C ALA A 36 -3.25 4.73 -5.13
N VAL A 37 -4.07 5.11 -4.16
CA VAL A 37 -3.60 5.73 -2.90
C VAL A 37 -4.00 4.86 -1.73
N ILE A 38 -3.05 4.39 -0.92
CA ILE A 38 -3.30 3.78 0.39
C ILE A 38 -3.35 4.90 1.43
N LEU A 39 -4.52 5.12 2.02
CA LEU A 39 -4.73 6.13 3.05
C LEU A 39 -4.29 5.58 4.42
N ARG A 40 -3.08 5.92 4.80
CA ARG A 40 -2.49 5.56 6.08
C ARG A 40 -2.26 6.81 6.93
N ALA A 41 -2.93 6.90 8.10
CA ALA A 41 -2.82 8.04 9.01
C ALA A 41 -2.87 7.54 10.47
N LYS A 42 -1.82 6.85 10.91
CA LYS A 42 -1.76 6.15 12.21
C LYS A 42 -1.92 7.06 13.45
N ALA A 43 -1.64 8.34 13.32
CA ALA A 43 -1.72 9.29 14.42
C ALA A 43 -3.14 9.84 14.66
N LEU A 44 -4.07 9.58 13.74
CA LEU A 44 -5.44 10.09 13.84
C LEU A 44 -6.31 9.13 14.66
N ASP A 45 -7.22 9.71 15.45
CA ASP A 45 -8.35 8.98 16.01
C ASP A 45 -9.37 8.60 14.92
N LYS A 46 -10.37 7.79 15.29
CA LYS A 46 -11.38 7.29 14.34
C LYS A 46 -12.19 8.42 13.66
N ALA A 47 -12.56 9.46 14.39
CA ALA A 47 -13.36 10.56 13.85
C ALA A 47 -12.57 11.40 12.85
N ALA A 48 -11.34 11.75 13.19
CA ALA A 48 -10.42 12.47 12.31
C ALA A 48 -10.04 11.62 11.09
N TYR A 49 -9.81 10.31 11.26
CA TYR A 49 -9.54 9.41 10.15
C TYR A 49 -10.75 9.30 9.19
N ARG A 50 -11.98 9.21 9.72
CA ARG A 50 -13.21 9.23 8.92
C ARG A 50 -13.32 10.50 8.07
N THR A 51 -13.09 11.67 8.68
CA THR A 51 -13.13 12.96 7.96
C THR A 51 -12.09 12.99 6.84
N LEU A 52 -10.87 12.55 7.12
CA LEU A 52 -9.80 12.46 6.12
C LEU A 52 -10.15 11.46 5.01
N ALA A 53 -10.77 10.32 5.33
CA ALA A 53 -11.17 9.31 4.36
C ALA A 53 -12.22 9.84 3.37
N LEU A 54 -13.21 10.61 3.85
CA LEU A 54 -14.20 11.26 3.00
C LEU A 54 -13.57 12.28 2.04
N GLN A 55 -12.66 13.12 2.54
CA GLN A 55 -11.95 14.08 1.69
C GLN A 55 -11.06 13.40 0.65
N ALA A 56 -10.34 12.34 1.06
CA ALA A 56 -9.50 11.56 0.17
C ALA A 56 -10.33 10.83 -0.90
N GLN A 57 -11.49 10.28 -0.52
CA GLN A 57 -12.42 9.62 -1.44
C GLN A 57 -12.88 10.59 -2.52
N GLN A 58 -13.35 11.78 -2.15
CA GLN A 58 -13.77 12.80 -3.10
C GLN A 58 -12.66 13.18 -4.09
N SER A 59 -11.44 13.44 -3.59
CA SER A 59 -10.30 13.81 -4.43
C SER A 59 -9.89 12.69 -5.39
N CYS A 60 -9.86 11.45 -4.89
CA CYS A 60 -9.47 10.29 -5.66
C CYS A 60 -10.52 9.92 -6.72
N GLU A 61 -11.81 9.95 -6.39
CA GLU A 61 -12.91 9.70 -7.32
C GLU A 61 -12.93 10.73 -8.45
N ALA A 62 -12.80 12.02 -8.14
CA ALA A 62 -12.74 13.08 -9.14
C ALA A 62 -11.58 12.92 -10.14
N ALA A 63 -10.49 12.28 -9.72
CA ALA A 63 -9.33 11.99 -10.55
C ALA A 63 -9.34 10.59 -11.18
N GLY A 64 -10.30 9.73 -10.85
CA GLY A 64 -10.32 8.34 -11.29
C GLY A 64 -9.13 7.51 -10.75
N ILE A 65 -8.68 7.81 -9.52
CA ILE A 65 -7.62 7.06 -8.83
C ILE A 65 -8.27 6.24 -7.71
N PRO A 66 -8.09 4.92 -7.66
CA PRO A 66 -8.60 4.09 -6.56
C PRO A 66 -8.05 4.51 -5.20
N LEU A 67 -8.95 4.59 -4.19
CA LEU A 67 -8.58 4.78 -2.80
C LEU A 67 -8.63 3.44 -2.07
N ILE A 68 -7.56 3.10 -1.35
CA ILE A 68 -7.42 1.92 -0.51
C ILE A 68 -7.38 2.40 0.94
N LEU A 69 -8.36 2.03 1.77
CA LEU A 69 -8.30 2.35 3.19
C LEU A 69 -7.31 1.45 3.93
N HIS A 70 -6.74 1.96 5.00
CA HIS A 70 -5.78 1.22 5.83
C HIS A 70 -6.41 0.88 7.19
N SER A 71 -6.43 -0.39 7.54
CA SER A 71 -6.78 -0.97 8.85
C SER A 71 -8.25 -0.92 9.27
N ASP A 72 -9.06 0.00 8.80
CA ASP A 72 -10.45 0.15 9.23
C ASP A 72 -11.42 -0.44 8.18
N TRP A 73 -11.73 -1.73 8.30
CA TRP A 73 -12.64 -2.43 7.38
C TRP A 73 -14.11 -2.02 7.57
N GLN A 74 -14.49 -1.62 8.78
CA GLN A 74 -15.84 -1.17 9.08
C GLN A 74 -16.12 0.15 8.40
N LEU A 75 -15.21 1.11 8.52
CA LEU A 75 -15.28 2.38 7.82
C LEU A 75 -15.24 2.20 6.30
N ALA A 76 -14.39 1.30 5.78
CA ALA A 76 -14.33 1.03 4.36
C ALA A 76 -15.71 0.58 3.80
N ARG A 77 -16.38 -0.34 4.50
CA ARG A 77 -17.73 -0.79 4.14
C ARG A 77 -18.77 0.33 4.26
N GLU A 78 -18.71 1.12 5.32
CA GLU A 78 -19.62 2.24 5.54
C GLU A 78 -19.53 3.28 4.41
N LEU A 79 -18.31 3.55 3.92
CA LEU A 79 -18.05 4.49 2.83
C LEU A 79 -18.20 3.88 1.42
N GLY A 80 -18.55 2.60 1.31
CA GLY A 80 -18.66 1.92 0.02
C GLY A 80 -17.31 1.65 -0.66
N ILE A 81 -16.19 1.71 0.06
CA ILE A 81 -14.85 1.48 -0.47
C ILE A 81 -14.54 -0.01 -0.42
N SER A 82 -14.41 -0.65 -1.59
CA SER A 82 -14.13 -2.09 -1.72
C SER A 82 -12.64 -2.44 -1.75
N MET A 83 -11.76 -1.47 -1.47
CA MET A 83 -10.31 -1.68 -1.47
C MET A 83 -9.72 -1.39 -0.09
N LEU A 84 -9.02 -2.39 0.47
CA LEU A 84 -8.55 -2.35 1.84
C LEU A 84 -7.11 -2.88 1.94
N HIS A 85 -6.30 -2.25 2.80
CA HIS A 85 -5.01 -2.75 3.24
C HIS A 85 -5.03 -3.02 4.74
N LEU A 86 -4.65 -4.22 5.15
CA LEU A 86 -4.57 -4.63 6.55
C LEU A 86 -3.15 -5.07 6.94
N PRO A 87 -2.68 -4.77 8.15
CA PRO A 87 -1.65 -5.60 8.79
C PRO A 87 -2.13 -7.05 8.91
N LEU A 88 -1.23 -8.03 8.77
CA LEU A 88 -1.59 -9.45 8.84
C LEU A 88 -2.32 -9.82 10.14
N ALA A 89 -1.95 -9.20 11.25
CA ALA A 89 -2.63 -9.41 12.53
C ALA A 89 -4.12 -9.03 12.49
N LEU A 90 -4.51 -8.00 11.74
CA LEU A 90 -5.91 -7.64 11.54
C LEU A 90 -6.60 -8.55 10.53
N LEU A 91 -5.89 -8.98 9.47
CA LEU A 91 -6.44 -9.93 8.50
C LEU A 91 -6.87 -11.25 9.16
N ARG A 92 -6.13 -11.70 10.17
CA ARG A 92 -6.49 -12.89 10.99
C ARG A 92 -7.79 -12.74 11.77
N GLN A 93 -8.19 -11.50 12.09
CA GLN A 93 -9.34 -11.22 12.97
C GLN A 93 -10.65 -11.05 12.23
N ILE A 94 -10.62 -10.66 10.94
CA ILE A 94 -11.86 -10.46 10.18
C ILE A 94 -12.36 -11.79 9.61
N SER A 95 -13.68 -11.97 9.63
CA SER A 95 -14.35 -13.16 9.13
C SER A 95 -14.23 -13.29 7.60
N GLU A 96 -14.40 -14.50 7.08
CA GLU A 96 -14.45 -14.74 5.64
C GLU A 96 -15.57 -13.93 4.96
N TYR A 97 -16.73 -13.82 5.61
CA TYR A 97 -17.85 -13.00 5.14
C TYR A 97 -17.48 -11.51 4.99
N GLU A 98 -16.73 -10.96 5.94
CA GLU A 98 -16.28 -9.58 5.86
C GLU A 98 -15.21 -9.39 4.79
N ARG A 99 -14.29 -10.36 4.64
CA ARG A 99 -13.25 -10.33 3.60
C ARG A 99 -13.84 -10.37 2.18
N ALA A 100 -14.91 -11.14 1.98
CA ALA A 100 -15.58 -11.29 0.68
C ALA A 100 -16.15 -9.97 0.11
N TYR A 101 -16.32 -8.94 0.93
CA TYR A 101 -16.73 -7.61 0.46
C TYR A 101 -15.64 -6.92 -0.38
N PHE A 102 -14.37 -7.20 -0.09
CA PHE A 102 -13.27 -6.45 -0.67
C PHE A 102 -12.76 -7.07 -1.97
N THR A 103 -12.83 -6.30 -3.06
CA THR A 103 -12.29 -6.70 -4.37
C THR A 103 -10.75 -6.58 -4.41
N TRP A 104 -10.19 -5.71 -3.57
CA TRP A 104 -8.77 -5.57 -3.29
C TRP A 104 -8.55 -5.67 -1.78
N LEU A 105 -8.03 -6.79 -1.32
CA LEU A 105 -7.67 -7.00 0.07
C LEU A 105 -6.16 -7.27 0.15
N SER A 106 -5.40 -6.22 0.46
CA SER A 106 -3.95 -6.34 0.56
C SER A 106 -3.48 -6.46 2.01
N THR A 107 -2.37 -7.15 2.22
CA THR A 107 -1.72 -7.23 3.52
C THR A 107 -0.20 -7.11 3.43
N SER A 108 0.41 -6.54 4.49
CA SER A 108 1.86 -6.46 4.62
C SER A 108 2.41 -7.80 5.11
N VAL A 109 3.49 -8.28 4.45
CA VAL A 109 4.18 -9.52 4.78
C VAL A 109 5.68 -9.28 4.94
N HIS A 110 6.28 -10.01 5.88
CA HIS A 110 7.67 -9.86 6.28
C HIS A 110 8.44 -11.19 6.26
N SER A 111 7.79 -12.29 5.90
CA SER A 111 8.42 -13.59 5.63
C SER A 111 7.65 -14.34 4.54
N VAL A 112 8.20 -15.44 4.04
CA VAL A 112 7.54 -16.32 3.07
C VAL A 112 6.34 -17.01 3.74
N GLU A 113 6.48 -17.41 5.00
CA GLU A 113 5.41 -18.05 5.78
C GLU A 113 4.22 -17.11 5.95
N GLU A 114 4.46 -15.83 6.26
CA GLU A 114 3.42 -14.80 6.32
C GLU A 114 2.71 -14.61 4.97
N ALA A 115 3.44 -14.73 3.85
CA ALA A 115 2.86 -14.62 2.52
C ALA A 115 1.93 -15.79 2.20
N ILE A 116 2.35 -17.01 2.51
CA ILE A 116 1.54 -18.23 2.33
C ILE A 116 0.29 -18.17 3.22
N GLU A 117 0.45 -17.78 4.48
CA GLU A 117 -0.67 -17.59 5.42
C GLU A 117 -1.66 -16.53 4.93
N ALA A 118 -1.16 -15.38 4.49
CA ALA A 118 -2.01 -14.30 3.98
C ALA A 118 -2.83 -14.74 2.76
N GLN A 119 -2.23 -15.50 1.85
CA GLN A 119 -2.94 -16.10 0.72
C GLN A 119 -4.04 -17.08 1.19
N ALA A 120 -3.74 -17.95 2.14
CA ALA A 120 -4.71 -18.88 2.72
C ALA A 120 -5.86 -18.18 3.45
N LEU A 121 -5.58 -17.01 4.05
CA LEU A 121 -6.59 -16.15 4.68
C LEU A 121 -7.42 -15.33 3.68
N GLY A 122 -7.20 -15.46 2.37
CA GLY A 122 -7.99 -14.79 1.34
C GLY A 122 -7.54 -13.36 1.03
N ALA A 123 -6.30 -12.99 1.32
CA ALA A 123 -5.72 -11.79 0.73
C ALA A 123 -5.73 -11.92 -0.80
N THR A 124 -5.92 -10.80 -1.52
CA THR A 124 -5.88 -10.78 -2.99
C THR A 124 -4.60 -10.15 -3.52
N VAL A 125 -3.87 -9.43 -2.67
CA VAL A 125 -2.61 -8.75 -2.99
C VAL A 125 -1.68 -8.77 -1.76
N LEU A 126 -0.39 -8.95 -1.97
CA LEU A 126 0.62 -8.86 -0.91
C LEU A 126 1.49 -7.62 -1.07
N ILE A 127 1.85 -6.99 0.06
CA ILE A 127 2.84 -5.92 0.11
C ILE A 127 4.05 -6.42 0.92
N ALA A 128 5.11 -6.78 0.20
CA ALA A 128 6.31 -7.39 0.75
C ALA A 128 7.37 -6.33 1.12
N GLY A 129 7.87 -6.34 2.32
CA GLY A 129 8.87 -5.38 2.74
C GLY A 129 9.50 -5.57 4.12
N HIS A 130 10.45 -4.67 4.42
CA HIS A 130 10.95 -3.57 3.56
C HIS A 130 12.14 -4.06 2.71
N ILE A 131 12.14 -3.71 1.44
CA ILE A 131 13.10 -4.26 0.46
C ILE A 131 14.46 -3.56 0.57
N TYR A 132 14.46 -2.22 0.66
CA TYR A 132 15.69 -1.43 0.79
C TYR A 132 15.68 -0.66 2.11
N THR A 133 16.85 -0.18 2.52
CA THR A 133 16.99 0.66 3.72
C THR A 133 16.03 1.85 3.68
N THR A 134 15.39 2.13 4.79
CA THR A 134 14.41 3.22 4.91
C THR A 134 14.42 3.82 6.30
N GLN A 135 14.25 5.13 6.40
CA GLN A 135 14.17 5.84 7.68
C GLN A 135 12.98 5.38 8.54
N CYS A 136 11.88 4.93 7.92
CA CYS A 136 10.71 4.42 8.64
C CYS A 136 10.96 3.11 9.39
N LYS A 137 12.09 2.45 9.13
CA LYS A 137 12.55 1.22 9.77
C LYS A 137 14.03 1.35 10.16
N ALA A 138 14.41 2.54 10.67
CA ALA A 138 15.77 2.79 11.14
C ALA A 138 16.24 1.70 12.12
N GLY A 139 17.46 1.22 11.92
CA GLY A 139 18.04 0.15 12.75
C GLY A 139 17.67 -1.28 12.36
N LEU A 140 16.72 -1.49 11.43
CA LEU A 140 16.42 -2.81 10.90
C LEU A 140 17.09 -3.03 9.54
N ALA A 141 17.75 -4.17 9.38
CA ALA A 141 18.32 -4.57 8.09
C ALA A 141 17.22 -4.76 7.03
N PRO A 142 17.41 -4.27 5.79
CA PRO A 142 16.49 -4.51 4.70
C PRO A 142 16.44 -6.01 4.35
N ARG A 143 15.28 -6.50 3.94
CA ARG A 143 15.10 -7.90 3.56
C ARG A 143 15.70 -8.23 2.19
N GLY A 144 15.83 -7.22 1.34
CA GLY A 144 16.48 -7.33 0.04
C GLY A 144 15.61 -7.98 -1.06
N LEU A 145 16.21 -8.02 -2.26
CA LEU A 145 15.55 -8.56 -3.45
C LEU A 145 15.37 -10.08 -3.40
N GLY A 146 16.28 -10.81 -2.73
CA GLY A 146 16.14 -12.26 -2.55
C GLY A 146 14.90 -12.64 -1.75
N PHE A 147 14.54 -11.86 -0.72
CA PHE A 147 13.29 -12.03 0.00
C PHE A 147 12.08 -11.77 -0.92
N LEU A 148 12.11 -10.68 -1.69
CA LEU A 148 11.03 -10.36 -2.64
C LEU A 148 10.80 -11.51 -3.62
N GLN A 149 11.87 -12.03 -4.23
CA GLN A 149 11.81 -13.15 -5.15
C GLN A 149 11.26 -14.42 -4.49
N ALA A 150 11.71 -14.74 -3.27
CA ALA A 150 11.21 -15.89 -2.52
C ALA A 150 9.70 -15.78 -2.25
N VAL A 151 9.20 -14.61 -1.85
CA VAL A 151 7.76 -14.36 -1.67
C VAL A 151 7.01 -14.51 -2.99
N CYS A 152 7.49 -13.90 -4.08
CA CYS A 152 6.83 -13.99 -5.39
C CYS A 152 6.75 -15.44 -5.91
N ASN A 153 7.76 -16.26 -5.61
CA ASN A 153 7.77 -17.68 -6.01
C ASN A 153 6.87 -18.56 -5.14
N ALA A 154 6.58 -18.15 -3.91
CA ALA A 154 5.82 -18.96 -2.94
C ALA A 154 4.30 -18.81 -3.04
N VAL A 155 3.82 -17.76 -3.72
CA VAL A 155 2.38 -17.43 -3.81
C VAL A 155 1.96 -17.19 -5.25
N SER A 156 0.66 -17.33 -5.52
CA SER A 156 0.05 -16.99 -6.81
C SER A 156 -0.49 -15.57 -6.90
N LEU A 157 -0.49 -14.85 -5.78
CA LEU A 157 -1.00 -13.50 -5.68
C LEU A 157 -0.02 -12.46 -6.26
N PRO A 158 -0.53 -11.32 -6.79
CA PRO A 158 0.32 -10.20 -7.12
C PRO A 158 1.02 -9.65 -5.88
N VAL A 159 2.34 -9.47 -5.97
CA VAL A 159 3.19 -8.94 -4.90
C VAL A 159 3.67 -7.56 -5.26
N TYR A 160 3.41 -6.59 -4.39
CA TYR A 160 3.97 -5.25 -4.45
C TYR A 160 5.11 -5.10 -3.46
N ALA A 161 6.21 -4.50 -3.90
CA ALA A 161 7.35 -4.24 -3.03
C ALA A 161 7.16 -2.93 -2.25
N ILE A 162 7.64 -2.86 -1.00
CA ILE A 162 7.65 -1.62 -0.21
C ILE A 162 8.95 -1.47 0.57
N GLY A 163 9.33 -0.21 0.84
CA GLY A 163 10.46 0.16 1.72
C GLY A 163 11.70 0.57 0.96
N GLY A 164 12.08 1.86 1.12
CA GLY A 164 13.23 2.47 0.47
C GLY A 164 13.11 2.62 -1.04
N ILE A 165 11.89 2.59 -1.56
CA ILE A 165 11.61 2.70 -2.99
C ILE A 165 11.25 4.15 -3.32
N GLY A 166 11.88 4.67 -4.38
CA GLY A 166 11.61 5.99 -4.96
C GLY A 166 11.15 5.89 -6.41
N PHE A 167 11.53 6.88 -7.22
CA PHE A 167 11.14 6.97 -8.64
C PHE A 167 12.30 6.61 -9.60
N ASP A 168 13.30 5.89 -9.11
CA ASP A 168 14.47 5.47 -9.87
C ASP A 168 14.14 4.27 -10.79
N ALA A 169 14.33 4.46 -12.10
CA ALA A 169 13.99 3.44 -13.10
C ALA A 169 14.84 2.16 -12.98
N ALA A 170 16.11 2.28 -12.56
CA ALA A 170 16.98 1.10 -12.38
C ALA A 170 16.54 0.31 -11.14
N GLN A 171 16.08 0.98 -10.09
CA GLN A 171 15.47 0.34 -8.93
C GLN A 171 14.19 -0.40 -9.33
N HIS A 172 13.31 0.23 -10.13
CA HIS A 172 12.07 -0.37 -10.62
C HIS A 172 12.33 -1.61 -11.49
N ALA A 173 13.33 -1.56 -12.38
CA ALA A 173 13.72 -2.70 -13.21
C ALA A 173 14.16 -3.91 -12.36
N LYS A 174 14.89 -3.67 -11.24
CA LYS A 174 15.28 -4.72 -10.31
C LYS A 174 14.08 -5.34 -9.59
N LEU A 175 13.09 -4.55 -9.20
CA LEU A 175 11.86 -5.06 -8.57
C LEU A 175 11.08 -5.96 -9.54
N LEU A 176 10.89 -5.51 -10.79
CA LEU A 176 10.25 -6.31 -11.84
C LEU A 176 10.99 -7.62 -12.10
N ALA A 177 12.32 -7.58 -12.22
CA ALA A 177 13.15 -8.77 -12.46
C ALA A 177 13.06 -9.79 -11.32
N ASN A 178 12.67 -9.39 -10.11
CA ASN A 178 12.45 -10.25 -8.95
C ASN A 178 10.97 -10.60 -8.71
N GLY A 179 10.12 -10.41 -9.70
CA GLY A 179 8.73 -10.87 -9.69
C GLY A 179 7.71 -9.89 -9.12
N ALA A 180 8.10 -8.68 -8.72
CA ALA A 180 7.13 -7.71 -8.24
C ALA A 180 6.15 -7.28 -9.34
N ARG A 181 4.86 -7.22 -9.02
CA ARG A 181 3.82 -6.67 -9.89
C ARG A 181 3.82 -5.15 -9.90
N GLY A 182 4.29 -4.53 -8.82
CA GLY A 182 4.33 -3.09 -8.62
C GLY A 182 5.10 -2.71 -7.37
N ALA A 183 5.06 -1.44 -6.99
CA ALA A 183 5.66 -0.96 -5.76
C ALA A 183 4.76 0.03 -5.01
N CYS A 184 4.84 -0.02 -3.69
CA CYS A 184 4.27 0.97 -2.78
C CYS A 184 5.36 1.97 -2.40
N VAL A 185 5.10 3.25 -2.67
CA VAL A 185 6.04 4.34 -2.42
C VAL A 185 5.43 5.31 -1.42
N MET A 186 6.13 5.58 -0.34
CA MET A 186 5.64 6.45 0.74
C MET A 186 6.38 7.79 0.76
N SER A 187 7.60 7.81 1.26
CA SER A 187 8.34 9.06 1.51
C SER A 187 8.58 9.89 0.25
N ALA A 188 8.79 9.27 -0.92
CA ALA A 188 8.98 10.02 -2.15
C ALA A 188 7.70 10.73 -2.57
N TYR A 189 6.53 10.07 -2.52
CA TYR A 189 5.25 10.72 -2.79
C TYR A 189 4.87 11.79 -1.76
N MET A 190 5.21 11.58 -0.48
CA MET A 190 4.89 12.57 0.56
C MET A 190 5.72 13.85 0.45
N ARG A 191 6.84 13.82 -0.26
CA ARG A 191 7.74 14.99 -0.45
C ARG A 191 7.56 15.71 -1.79
N LEU A 192 6.77 15.16 -2.71
CA LEU A 192 6.37 15.86 -3.92
C LEU A 192 5.51 17.07 -3.56
#